data_78221b39773e53af2d7c001c96a9242a
#
_entry.id   78221b39773e53af2d7c001c96a9242a
#
_cell.length_a   1.000
_cell.length_b   1.000
_cell.length_c   1.000
_cell.angle_alpha   90.00
_cell.angle_beta   90.00
_cell.angle_gamma   90.00
#
_symmetry.space_group_name_H-M   'P 1'
#
loop_
_entity.id
_entity.type
_entity.pdbx_description
1 polymer ?
#
loop_
_entity_poly.entity_id
_entity_poly.type
_entity_poly.pdbx_seq_one_letter_code
_entity_poly.pdbx_strand_id
1 'polypeptide(L)'
;GEQETGSQPTEEPKDRNIGYTEYRNEASNNDVGWSEPASDGDQANGTDADGKENGITASQDAAGNQDEALAASANIAVQESQLSFGETSKLAWPIAGNVLLNYSMDKTIYFPTLQQYKYNPSIVIGAAEGTGVACAADGIVESVYEDAQTGQTVVMRLGGGYELTYGQLQEVTVEEGDYVETGAVIGHVAEPTKYYSVEGSNVYFKLTKDGEAVNPLDYLG
;
A
#
# COMPACT_ATOMS: atom_id res chain seq x y z
N GLY A 1 26.19 -13.96 68.65
CA GLY A 1 24.94 -13.64 67.99
C GLY A 1 25.13 -13.69 66.54
N GLU A 2 24.86 -14.85 65.88
CA GLU A 2 24.87 -15.08 64.48
C GLU A 2 23.48 -14.68 63.93
N GLN A 3 23.45 -13.81 62.95
CA GLN A 3 22.23 -13.54 62.15
C GLN A 3 22.39 -14.20 60.79
N GLU A 4 21.58 -15.22 60.54
CA GLU A 4 21.35 -15.83 59.25
C GLU A 4 20.56 -14.86 58.34
N THR A 5 21.15 -14.52 57.20
CA THR A 5 20.45 -13.84 56.12
C THR A 5 19.88 -14.91 55.17
N GLY A 6 18.57 -15.12 55.26
CA GLY A 6 17.85 -16.00 54.33
C GLY A 6 17.79 -15.44 52.91
N SER A 7 18.35 -16.19 51.97
CA SER A 7 18.20 -15.97 50.55
C SER A 7 16.79 -16.41 50.12
N GLN A 8 16.02 -15.47 49.52
CA GLN A 8 14.81 -15.79 48.82
C GLN A 8 15.16 -16.30 47.41
N PRO A 9 14.50 -17.34 46.93
CA PRO A 9 14.65 -17.78 45.53
C PRO A 9 13.88 -16.86 44.61
N THR A 10 14.58 -16.36 43.57
CA THR A 10 14.03 -15.64 42.45
C THR A 10 13.20 -16.60 41.60
N GLU A 11 11.90 -16.44 41.59
CA GLU A 11 11.02 -17.14 40.64
C GLU A 11 11.23 -16.57 39.21
N GLU A 12 11.68 -17.40 38.30
CA GLU A 12 11.64 -17.14 36.87
C GLU A 12 10.18 -17.02 36.40
N PRO A 13 9.84 -16.03 35.56
CA PRO A 13 8.51 -15.97 34.99
C PRO A 13 8.35 -17.08 33.94
N LYS A 14 7.40 -17.96 34.19
CA LYS A 14 6.97 -19.02 33.26
C LYS A 14 6.51 -18.39 31.93
N ASP A 15 7.10 -18.87 30.85
CA ASP A 15 6.67 -18.64 29.49
C ASP A 15 5.14 -18.77 29.36
N ARG A 16 4.47 -17.64 29.15
CA ARG A 16 3.10 -17.63 28.65
C ARG A 16 3.19 -17.63 27.13
N ASN A 17 2.98 -18.80 26.57
CA ASN A 17 2.67 -19.01 25.19
C ASN A 17 1.49 -18.12 24.78
N ILE A 18 1.78 -16.92 24.24
CA ILE A 18 0.78 -16.04 23.68
C ILE A 18 0.60 -16.50 22.23
N GLY A 19 -0.50 -17.21 22.01
CA GLY A 19 -0.88 -17.72 20.71
C GLY A 19 -0.88 -16.62 19.65
N TYR A 20 -0.22 -16.91 18.54
CA TYR A 20 -0.29 -16.14 17.31
C TYR A 20 -1.73 -16.14 16.81
N THR A 21 -2.39 -15.00 16.87
CA THR A 21 -3.54 -14.77 16.00
C THR A 21 -3.01 -14.33 14.64
N GLU A 22 -2.91 -15.30 13.73
CA GLU A 22 -2.83 -15.00 12.31
C GLU A 22 -4.05 -14.15 11.95
N TYR A 23 -3.81 -12.91 11.54
CA TYR A 23 -4.81 -12.15 10.81
C TYR A 23 -4.92 -12.75 9.42
N ARG A 24 -5.74 -13.81 9.33
CA ARG A 24 -6.25 -14.30 8.06
C ARG A 24 -7.18 -13.23 7.53
N ASN A 25 -6.84 -12.69 6.38
CA ASN A 25 -7.71 -11.85 5.58
C ASN A 25 -8.88 -12.73 5.11
N GLU A 26 -9.96 -12.79 5.91
CA GLU A 26 -11.21 -13.37 5.46
C GLU A 26 -11.87 -12.36 4.52
N ALA A 27 -11.55 -12.51 3.22
CA ALA A 27 -12.37 -11.96 2.18
C ALA A 27 -13.79 -12.51 2.40
N SER A 28 -14.70 -11.63 2.77
CA SER A 28 -16.11 -11.90 2.95
C SER A 28 -16.69 -12.38 1.63
N ASN A 29 -16.90 -13.69 1.50
CA ASN A 29 -17.74 -14.27 0.48
C ASN A 29 -19.18 -13.90 0.81
N ASN A 30 -19.65 -12.76 0.31
CA ASN A 30 -21.08 -12.50 0.19
C ASN A 30 -21.59 -13.33 -0.99
N ASP A 31 -22.07 -14.52 -0.66
CA ASP A 31 -22.90 -15.35 -1.52
C ASP A 31 -24.26 -14.66 -1.68
N VAL A 32 -24.39 -13.83 -2.72
CA VAL A 32 -25.66 -13.29 -3.17
C VAL A 32 -26.21 -14.31 -4.17
N GLY A 33 -27.07 -15.18 -3.68
CA GLY A 33 -27.81 -16.13 -4.49
C GLY A 33 -28.57 -15.43 -5.64
N TRP A 34 -28.19 -15.69 -6.85
CA TRP A 34 -28.95 -15.39 -8.06
C TRP A 34 -30.00 -16.48 -8.26
N SER A 35 -31.27 -16.10 -8.04
CA SER A 35 -32.40 -16.90 -8.44
C SER A 35 -32.64 -16.65 -9.95
N GLU A 36 -32.49 -17.68 -10.74
CA GLU A 36 -32.94 -17.68 -12.13
C GLU A 36 -34.52 -17.61 -12.17
N PRO A 37 -35.12 -16.78 -13.02
CA PRO A 37 -36.51 -16.91 -13.35
C PRO A 37 -36.68 -17.95 -14.45
N ALA A 38 -37.56 -18.90 -14.21
CA ALA A 38 -37.96 -19.96 -15.07
C ALA A 38 -38.53 -19.43 -16.41
N SER A 39 -38.17 -20.13 -17.48
CA SER A 39 -38.75 -20.04 -18.81
C SER A 39 -40.14 -20.66 -18.80
N ASP A 40 -41.15 -19.91 -19.23
CA ASP A 40 -42.34 -20.48 -19.82
C ASP A 40 -42.54 -19.86 -21.20
N GLY A 41 -42.59 -20.75 -22.18
CA GLY A 41 -42.89 -20.42 -23.55
C GLY A 41 -44.39 -20.23 -23.74
N ASP A 42 -44.75 -19.42 -24.69
CA ASP A 42 -45.84 -19.79 -25.61
C ASP A 42 -45.77 -19.02 -26.92
N GLN A 43 -46.10 -19.73 -27.97
CA GLN A 43 -46.15 -19.35 -29.38
C GLN A 43 -47.36 -18.44 -29.67
N ALA A 44 -47.20 -17.52 -30.59
CA ALA A 44 -48.17 -17.26 -31.66
C ALA A 44 -47.68 -16.29 -32.72
N ASN A 45 -47.44 -16.80 -33.82
CA ASN A 45 -47.74 -16.47 -35.23
C ASN A 45 -48.47 -15.15 -35.56
N GLY A 46 -47.94 -14.40 -36.51
CA GLY A 46 -48.61 -13.26 -37.15
C GLY A 46 -47.74 -12.55 -38.19
N THR A 47 -47.87 -13.01 -39.42
CA THR A 47 -47.40 -12.37 -40.64
C THR A 47 -47.95 -10.96 -40.83
N ASP A 48 -47.17 -9.97 -41.31
CA ASP A 48 -47.36 -9.32 -42.59
C ASP A 48 -46.25 -8.32 -42.94
N ALA A 49 -46.01 -8.25 -44.25
CA ALA A 49 -44.97 -7.50 -44.95
C ALA A 49 -45.26 -6.00 -44.98
N ASP A 50 -44.24 -5.17 -44.89
CA ASP A 50 -44.00 -4.15 -45.94
C ASP A 50 -42.56 -3.57 -45.80
N GLY A 51 -41.90 -3.42 -46.96
CA GLY A 51 -40.53 -2.98 -47.06
C GLY A 51 -40.37 -1.46 -46.97
N LYS A 52 -39.27 -1.07 -46.36
CA LYS A 52 -38.49 0.13 -46.74
C LYS A 52 -37.06 -0.01 -46.26
N GLU A 53 -36.16 -0.05 -47.25
CA GLU A 53 -34.73 0.18 -47.07
C GLU A 53 -34.50 1.56 -46.44
N ASN A 54 -33.70 1.60 -45.38
CA ASN A 54 -32.98 2.81 -45.04
C ASN A 54 -31.63 2.46 -44.43
N GLY A 55 -30.62 3.09 -45.04
CA GLY A 55 -29.20 2.82 -44.91
C GLY A 55 -28.68 2.79 -43.50
N ILE A 56 -27.87 1.79 -43.28
CA ILE A 56 -27.05 1.64 -42.11
C ILE A 56 -25.81 2.50 -42.30
N THR A 57 -25.75 3.67 -41.71
CA THR A 57 -24.50 4.34 -41.43
C THR A 57 -23.85 3.62 -40.26
N ALA A 58 -22.86 2.79 -40.57
CA ALA A 58 -21.98 2.22 -39.56
C ALA A 58 -21.26 3.37 -38.84
N SER A 59 -21.55 3.53 -37.57
CA SER A 59 -20.78 4.39 -36.67
C SER A 59 -19.37 3.80 -36.51
N GLN A 60 -18.41 4.46 -37.12
CA GLN A 60 -16.98 4.24 -36.89
C GLN A 60 -16.59 5.03 -35.62
N ASP A 61 -16.82 4.48 -34.45
CA ASP A 61 -16.34 5.05 -33.17
C ASP A 61 -15.75 4.01 -32.21
N ALA A 62 -15.38 2.83 -32.71
CA ALA A 62 -14.76 1.80 -31.89
C ALA A 62 -13.24 1.64 -32.10
N ALA A 63 -12.63 2.42 -32.99
CA ALA A 63 -11.20 2.28 -33.29
C ALA A 63 -10.28 3.23 -32.49
N GLY A 64 -10.81 4.28 -31.86
CA GLY A 64 -10.01 5.27 -31.13
C GLY A 64 -9.50 4.78 -29.79
N ASN A 65 -10.27 3.94 -29.08
CA ASN A 65 -9.90 3.52 -27.73
C ASN A 65 -8.87 2.39 -27.64
N GLN A 66 -8.64 1.65 -28.73
CA GLN A 66 -7.66 0.56 -28.73
C GLN A 66 -6.24 1.06 -28.97
N ASP A 67 -6.07 2.10 -29.76
CA ASP A 67 -4.73 2.67 -30.01
C ASP A 67 -4.21 3.48 -28.85
N GLU A 68 -5.07 4.17 -28.10
CA GLU A 68 -4.67 4.87 -26.86
C GLU A 68 -4.31 3.88 -25.74
N ALA A 69 -5.07 2.80 -25.59
CA ALA A 69 -4.77 1.75 -24.59
C ALA A 69 -3.48 1.00 -24.92
N LEU A 70 -3.20 0.74 -26.21
CA LEU A 70 -1.95 0.12 -26.66
C LEU A 70 -0.77 1.07 -26.49
N ALA A 71 -0.93 2.37 -26.76
CA ALA A 71 0.11 3.37 -26.54
C ALA A 71 0.41 3.57 -25.05
N ALA A 72 -0.60 3.60 -24.19
CA ALA A 72 -0.43 3.67 -22.74
C ALA A 72 0.29 2.44 -22.20
N SER A 73 -0.12 1.23 -22.62
CA SER A 73 0.54 -0.02 -22.21
C SER A 73 2.00 -0.11 -22.70
N ALA A 74 2.29 0.40 -23.91
CA ALA A 74 3.64 0.44 -24.43
C ALA A 74 4.52 1.44 -23.65
N ASN A 75 3.96 2.59 -23.24
CA ASN A 75 4.67 3.57 -22.43
C ASN A 75 5.00 3.01 -21.02
N ILE A 76 4.04 2.33 -20.39
CA ILE A 76 4.26 1.66 -19.09
C ILE A 76 5.38 0.61 -19.21
N ALA A 77 5.35 -0.23 -20.24
CA ALA A 77 6.38 -1.25 -20.46
C ALA A 77 7.78 -0.66 -20.71
N VAL A 78 7.87 0.48 -21.39
CA VAL A 78 9.13 1.21 -21.59
C VAL A 78 9.62 1.80 -20.27
N GLN A 79 8.73 2.39 -19.47
CA GLN A 79 9.06 2.94 -18.17
C GLN A 79 9.46 1.85 -17.16
N GLU A 80 8.78 0.71 -17.14
CA GLU A 80 9.15 -0.45 -16.32
C GLU A 80 10.56 -0.98 -16.65
N SER A 81 10.95 -0.93 -17.93
CA SER A 81 12.30 -1.34 -18.34
C SER A 81 13.40 -0.38 -17.86
N GLN A 82 13.05 0.83 -17.41
CA GLN A 82 13.98 1.82 -16.86
C GLN A 82 14.14 1.66 -15.33
N LEU A 83 13.25 0.92 -14.68
CA LEU A 83 13.35 0.68 -13.25
C LEU A 83 14.50 -0.29 -12.96
N SER A 84 15.49 0.18 -12.23
CA SER A 84 16.75 -0.58 -11.99
C SER A 84 17.18 -0.55 -10.53
N PHE A 85 16.26 -0.38 -9.59
CA PHE A 85 16.61 -0.37 -8.17
C PHE A 85 17.14 -1.75 -7.74
N GLY A 86 18.21 -1.78 -6.97
CA GLY A 86 18.89 -2.99 -6.53
C GLY A 86 19.57 -2.81 -5.17
N GLU A 87 20.25 -3.85 -4.69
CA GLU A 87 20.87 -3.90 -3.37
C GLU A 87 21.87 -2.76 -3.09
N THR A 88 22.53 -2.25 -4.13
CA THR A 88 23.50 -1.14 -4.01
C THR A 88 22.89 0.23 -4.27
N SER A 89 21.62 0.28 -4.67
CA SER A 89 20.91 1.53 -4.92
C SER A 89 20.67 2.28 -3.61
N LYS A 90 20.51 3.61 -3.71
CA LYS A 90 20.22 4.46 -2.57
C LYS A 90 18.87 5.12 -2.73
N LEU A 91 18.17 5.27 -1.61
CA LEU A 91 16.95 6.04 -1.47
C LEU A 91 17.30 7.44 -0.98
N ALA A 92 16.67 8.44 -1.56
CA ALA A 92 16.64 9.77 -0.97
C ALA A 92 15.70 9.78 0.25
N TRP A 93 15.97 10.66 1.21
CA TRP A 93 15.03 10.86 2.32
C TRP A 93 13.72 11.46 1.77
N PRO A 94 12.55 10.83 2.06
CA PRO A 94 11.28 11.34 1.56
C PRO A 94 10.88 12.66 2.22
N ILE A 95 11.42 12.91 3.42
CA ILE A 95 11.16 14.12 4.19
C ILE A 95 12.29 14.35 5.20
N ALA A 96 12.52 15.61 5.53
CA ALA A 96 13.43 15.96 6.63
C ALA A 96 12.70 15.80 7.97
N GLY A 97 13.22 14.92 8.84
CA GLY A 97 12.60 14.66 10.14
C GLY A 97 13.38 13.64 10.96
N ASN A 98 12.94 13.41 12.19
CA ASN A 98 13.52 12.39 13.06
C ASN A 98 12.78 11.07 12.90
N VAL A 99 13.49 9.96 12.92
CA VAL A 99 12.87 8.64 12.97
C VAL A 99 12.28 8.43 14.38
N LEU A 100 10.96 8.35 14.45
CA LEU A 100 10.19 8.16 15.69
C LEU A 100 10.12 6.67 16.07
N LEU A 101 9.87 5.80 15.07
CA LEU A 101 9.85 4.35 15.22
C LEU A 101 10.78 3.73 14.17
N ASN A 102 11.73 2.93 14.64
CA ASN A 102 12.70 2.24 13.79
C ASN A 102 12.12 0.94 13.24
N TYR A 103 12.61 0.53 12.07
CA TYR A 103 12.41 -0.83 11.55
C TYR A 103 12.92 -1.84 12.59
N SER A 104 12.14 -2.90 12.83
CA SER A 104 12.52 -3.97 13.73
C SER A 104 11.68 -5.22 13.47
N MET A 105 12.25 -6.17 12.72
CA MET A 105 11.63 -7.48 12.44
C MET A 105 12.35 -8.63 13.15
N ASP A 106 13.42 -8.34 13.89
CA ASP A 106 14.17 -9.29 14.73
C ASP A 106 13.70 -9.28 16.20
N LYS A 107 13.16 -8.15 16.66
CA LYS A 107 12.64 -7.94 18.01
C LYS A 107 11.48 -6.97 17.99
N THR A 108 10.66 -7.03 19.04
CA THR A 108 9.55 -6.08 19.20
C THR A 108 10.05 -4.74 19.73
N ILE A 109 9.42 -3.65 19.28
CA ILE A 109 9.60 -2.29 19.80
C ILE A 109 8.29 -1.80 20.40
N TYR A 110 8.38 -0.83 21.30
CA TYR A 110 7.21 -0.25 21.94
C TYR A 110 6.54 0.79 21.05
N PHE A 111 5.23 0.65 20.82
CA PHE A 111 4.38 1.60 20.13
C PHE A 111 3.62 2.45 21.15
N PRO A 112 3.96 3.73 21.34
CA PRO A 112 3.37 4.57 22.38
C PRO A 112 1.86 4.72 22.29
N THR A 113 1.33 5.00 21.09
CA THR A 113 -0.13 5.12 20.88
C THR A 113 -0.87 3.83 21.23
N LEU A 114 -0.33 2.68 20.83
CA LEU A 114 -0.98 1.37 21.04
C LEU A 114 -0.72 0.78 22.43
N GLN A 115 0.26 1.32 23.15
CA GLN A 115 0.76 0.79 24.44
C GLN A 115 1.11 -0.71 24.33
N GLN A 116 1.73 -1.11 23.23
CA GLN A 116 2.05 -2.50 22.91
C GLN A 116 3.46 -2.62 22.33
N TYR A 117 4.06 -3.80 22.54
CA TYR A 117 5.28 -4.23 21.86
C TYR A 117 4.92 -5.01 20.60
N LYS A 118 5.39 -4.55 19.42
CA LYS A 118 5.13 -5.17 18.12
C LYS A 118 6.38 -5.14 17.27
N TYR A 119 6.47 -6.04 16.29
CA TYR A 119 7.39 -5.90 15.16
C TYR A 119 7.01 -4.69 14.32
N ASN A 120 8.00 -4.02 13.75
CA ASN A 120 7.77 -2.87 12.87
C ASN A 120 8.45 -3.08 11.52
N PRO A 121 7.69 -3.32 10.43
CA PRO A 121 8.24 -3.54 9.09
C PRO A 121 8.64 -2.25 8.36
N SER A 122 8.57 -1.10 9.03
CA SER A 122 8.76 0.24 8.45
C SER A 122 9.62 1.11 9.34
N ILE A 123 9.94 2.31 8.88
CA ILE A 123 10.30 3.43 9.75
C ILE A 123 9.15 4.44 9.77
N VAL A 124 9.04 5.18 10.85
CA VAL A 124 8.08 6.28 10.99
C VAL A 124 8.89 7.56 11.19
N ILE A 125 8.74 8.51 10.28
CA ILE A 125 9.52 9.75 10.25
C ILE A 125 8.62 10.90 10.67
N GLY A 126 8.91 11.55 11.80
CA GLY A 126 8.15 12.69 12.29
C GLY A 126 8.37 13.92 11.43
N ALA A 127 7.28 14.58 11.05
CA ALA A 127 7.33 15.82 10.29
C ALA A 127 6.04 16.63 10.54
N ALA A 128 6.09 17.94 10.27
CA ALA A 128 4.92 18.78 10.43
C ALA A 128 3.85 18.47 9.37
N GLU A 129 2.59 18.51 9.78
CA GLU A 129 1.45 18.41 8.86
C GLU A 129 1.56 19.39 7.71
N GLY A 130 1.13 18.99 6.51
CA GLY A 130 1.22 19.80 5.29
C GLY A 130 2.61 19.91 4.69
N THR A 131 3.65 19.27 5.29
CA THR A 131 4.98 19.20 4.67
C THR A 131 4.95 18.29 3.47
N GLY A 132 5.55 18.71 2.34
CA GLY A 132 5.64 17.88 1.12
C GLY A 132 6.47 16.63 1.33
N VAL A 133 5.97 15.50 0.87
CA VAL A 133 6.64 14.20 0.88
C VAL A 133 7.17 13.92 -0.52
N ALA A 134 8.47 13.72 -0.62
CA ALA A 134 9.16 13.48 -1.89
C ALA A 134 9.30 11.99 -2.19
N CYS A 135 9.26 11.65 -3.47
CA CYS A 135 9.60 10.33 -3.97
C CYS A 135 11.07 10.00 -3.65
N ALA A 136 11.32 8.88 -3.00
CA ALA A 136 12.67 8.51 -2.55
C ALA A 136 13.53 7.83 -3.62
N ALA A 137 12.92 7.29 -4.66
CA ALA A 137 13.59 6.71 -5.83
C ALA A 137 12.65 6.71 -7.03
N ASP A 138 13.21 6.68 -8.23
CA ASP A 138 12.42 6.56 -9.46
C ASP A 138 11.57 5.29 -9.41
N GLY A 139 10.31 5.42 -9.72
CA GLY A 139 9.36 4.32 -9.61
C GLY A 139 8.05 4.54 -10.35
N ILE A 140 7.26 3.49 -10.42
CA ILE A 140 5.90 3.53 -10.96
C ILE A 140 4.93 3.32 -9.79
N VAL A 141 3.93 4.17 -9.69
CA VAL A 141 2.85 4.03 -8.72
C VAL A 141 2.07 2.75 -9.02
N GLU A 142 2.09 1.82 -8.08
CA GLU A 142 1.35 0.56 -8.19
C GLU A 142 -0.06 0.67 -7.67
N SER A 143 -0.25 1.42 -6.58
CA SER A 143 -1.58 1.66 -6.02
C SER A 143 -1.61 2.90 -5.13
N VAL A 144 -2.78 3.52 -5.07
CA VAL A 144 -3.12 4.59 -4.14
C VAL A 144 -4.41 4.18 -3.43
N TYR A 145 -4.38 4.07 -2.10
CA TYR A 145 -5.54 3.64 -1.32
C TYR A 145 -5.56 4.28 0.08
N GLU A 146 -6.67 4.15 0.77
CA GLU A 146 -6.81 4.58 2.16
C GLU A 146 -6.89 3.36 3.08
N ASP A 147 -6.05 3.35 4.11
CA ASP A 147 -6.00 2.31 5.15
C ASP A 147 -6.21 2.92 6.53
N ALA A 148 -6.86 2.17 7.42
CA ALA A 148 -7.20 2.66 8.75
C ALA A 148 -5.96 2.99 9.61
N GLN A 149 -4.84 2.28 9.41
CA GLN A 149 -3.61 2.48 10.16
C GLN A 149 -2.69 3.50 9.50
N THR A 150 -2.49 3.40 8.19
CA THR A 150 -1.52 4.21 7.45
C THR A 150 -2.15 5.40 6.71
N GLY A 151 -3.47 5.60 6.82
CA GLY A 151 -4.17 6.70 6.15
C GLY A 151 -4.07 6.60 4.62
N GLN A 152 -4.06 7.73 3.93
CA GLN A 152 -3.79 7.77 2.50
C GLN A 152 -2.39 7.22 2.24
N THR A 153 -2.32 6.19 1.39
CA THR A 153 -1.13 5.37 1.18
C THR A 153 -0.84 5.23 -0.30
N VAL A 154 0.43 5.43 -0.66
CA VAL A 154 0.95 5.23 -2.01
C VAL A 154 1.96 4.09 -1.98
N VAL A 155 1.80 3.12 -2.88
CA VAL A 155 2.76 2.05 -3.12
C VAL A 155 3.41 2.26 -4.48
N MET A 156 4.73 2.15 -4.53
CA MET A 156 5.52 2.34 -5.73
C MET A 156 6.44 1.16 -5.98
N ARG A 157 6.46 0.66 -7.22
CA ARG A 157 7.45 -0.31 -7.69
C ARG A 157 8.70 0.40 -8.15
N LEU A 158 9.86 -0.08 -7.70
CA LEU A 158 11.18 0.50 -8.03
C LEU A 158 11.98 -0.36 -9.01
N GLY A 159 11.49 -1.55 -9.33
CA GLY A 159 12.24 -2.57 -10.06
C GLY A 159 13.02 -3.51 -9.15
N GLY A 160 13.59 -4.56 -9.74
CA GLY A 160 14.38 -5.56 -9.00
C GLY A 160 13.64 -6.26 -7.86
N GLY A 161 12.30 -6.25 -7.82
CA GLY A 161 11.47 -6.77 -6.73
C GLY A 161 11.35 -5.85 -5.52
N TYR A 162 11.78 -4.60 -5.63
CA TYR A 162 11.65 -3.60 -4.57
C TYR A 162 10.38 -2.77 -4.71
N GLU A 163 9.71 -2.54 -3.59
CA GLU A 163 8.53 -1.70 -3.48
C GLU A 163 8.67 -0.74 -2.29
N LEU A 164 8.25 0.51 -2.48
CA LEU A 164 8.16 1.51 -1.43
C LEU A 164 6.69 1.80 -1.11
N THR A 165 6.37 1.84 0.19
CA THR A 165 5.06 2.27 0.69
C THR A 165 5.24 3.56 1.48
N TYR A 166 4.47 4.58 1.10
CA TYR A 166 4.36 5.86 1.81
C TYR A 166 2.95 5.94 2.40
N GLY A 167 2.84 6.14 3.70
CA GLY A 167 1.56 6.30 4.39
C GLY A 167 1.52 7.56 5.23
N GLN A 168 0.38 7.86 5.85
CA GLN A 168 0.07 9.09 6.60
C GLN A 168 0.08 10.33 5.69
N LEU A 169 -0.40 10.15 4.45
CA LEU A 169 -0.44 11.21 3.46
C LEU A 169 -1.80 11.89 3.38
N GLN A 170 -1.78 13.12 2.89
CA GLN A 170 -2.94 13.87 2.40
C GLN A 170 -2.57 14.54 1.07
N GLU A 171 -3.58 14.98 0.33
CA GLU A 171 -3.38 15.70 -0.94
C GLU A 171 -2.40 14.96 -1.87
N VAL A 172 -2.61 13.63 -2.03
CA VAL A 172 -1.80 12.82 -2.94
C VAL A 172 -1.99 13.32 -4.36
N THR A 173 -0.87 13.55 -5.07
CA THR A 173 -0.82 14.19 -6.39
C THR A 173 -0.50 13.21 -7.52
N VAL A 174 -0.40 11.93 -7.21
CA VAL A 174 -0.05 10.86 -8.15
C VAL A 174 -1.18 9.83 -8.24
N GLU A 175 -1.27 9.15 -9.39
CA GLU A 175 -2.26 8.11 -9.66
C GLU A 175 -1.58 6.78 -10.02
N GLU A 176 -2.33 5.69 -9.95
CA GLU A 176 -1.85 4.36 -10.36
C GLU A 176 -1.38 4.36 -11.81
N GLY A 177 -0.18 3.85 -12.05
CA GLY A 177 0.48 3.81 -13.36
C GLY A 177 1.41 5.00 -13.63
N ASP A 178 1.42 6.03 -12.80
CA ASP A 178 2.32 7.17 -12.97
C ASP A 178 3.78 6.76 -12.73
N TYR A 179 4.66 7.20 -13.62
CA TYR A 179 6.09 7.20 -13.39
C TYR A 179 6.49 8.46 -12.63
N VAL A 180 7.16 8.29 -11.50
CA VAL A 180 7.56 9.39 -10.61
C VAL A 180 9.07 9.37 -10.41
N GLU A 181 9.71 10.51 -10.68
CA GLU A 181 11.14 10.68 -10.48
C GLU A 181 11.48 10.95 -9.02
N THR A 182 12.69 10.57 -8.62
CA THR A 182 13.26 10.88 -7.31
C THR A 182 13.19 12.38 -7.00
N GLY A 183 12.65 12.72 -5.84
CA GLY A 183 12.52 14.11 -5.38
C GLY A 183 11.21 14.81 -5.80
N ALA A 184 10.41 14.23 -6.68
CA ALA A 184 9.07 14.74 -6.98
C ALA A 184 8.15 14.62 -5.76
N VAL A 185 7.33 15.63 -5.50
CA VAL A 185 6.36 15.60 -4.38
C VAL A 185 5.18 14.71 -4.77
N ILE A 186 4.90 13.70 -3.96
CA ILE A 186 3.83 12.72 -4.18
C ILE A 186 2.58 13.00 -3.32
N GLY A 187 2.68 13.88 -2.34
CA GLY A 187 1.63 14.25 -1.41
C GLY A 187 2.20 15.03 -0.23
N HIS A 188 1.40 15.22 0.79
CA HIS A 188 1.78 15.97 1.98
C HIS A 188 1.54 15.14 3.25
N VAL A 189 2.24 15.47 4.33
CA VAL A 189 2.03 14.84 5.64
C VAL A 189 0.63 15.16 6.15
N ALA A 190 -0.14 14.14 6.53
CA ALA A 190 -1.47 14.28 7.10
C ALA A 190 -1.46 14.45 8.62
N GLU A 191 -2.63 14.79 9.19
CA GLU A 191 -2.89 14.49 10.60
C GLU A 191 -2.68 13.00 10.86
N PRO A 192 -2.10 12.62 12.02
CA PRO A 192 -1.85 11.22 12.32
C PRO A 192 -3.18 10.46 12.47
N THR A 193 -3.24 9.25 11.94
CA THR A 193 -4.36 8.35 12.24
C THR A 193 -4.39 8.03 13.74
N LYS A 194 -5.50 7.48 14.21
CA LYS A 194 -5.65 7.04 15.61
C LYS A 194 -4.56 6.06 16.09
N TYR A 195 -3.83 5.44 15.16
CA TYR A 195 -2.75 4.50 15.47
C TYR A 195 -1.40 5.16 15.76
N TYR A 196 -1.28 6.47 15.47
CA TYR A 196 -0.06 7.27 15.65
C TYR A 196 -0.31 8.59 16.38
N SER A 197 -1.41 8.70 17.14
CA SER A 197 -1.82 9.95 17.80
C SER A 197 -0.81 10.45 18.84
N VAL A 198 -0.04 9.57 19.48
CA VAL A 198 1.01 9.93 20.45
C VAL A 198 2.31 10.26 19.74
N GLU A 199 2.62 9.57 18.64
CA GLU A 199 3.78 9.84 17.79
C GLU A 199 3.65 11.18 17.06
N GLY A 200 2.42 11.65 16.83
CA GLY A 200 2.12 12.88 16.10
C GLY A 200 2.22 12.72 14.59
N SER A 201 2.15 13.85 13.87
CA SER A 201 2.20 13.86 12.39
C SER A 201 3.52 13.27 11.89
N ASN A 202 3.42 12.37 10.94
CA ASN A 202 4.53 11.56 10.50
C ASN A 202 4.31 10.99 9.09
N VAL A 203 5.38 10.44 8.51
CA VAL A 203 5.33 9.61 7.31
C VAL A 203 5.63 8.18 7.70
N TYR A 204 4.73 7.26 7.37
CA TYR A 204 4.99 5.82 7.37
C TYR A 204 5.79 5.47 6.12
N PHE A 205 6.98 4.87 6.28
CA PHE A 205 7.88 4.57 5.18
C PHE A 205 8.38 3.14 5.27
N LYS A 206 7.95 2.30 4.33
CA LYS A 206 8.25 0.87 4.31
C LYS A 206 8.89 0.49 2.98
N LEU A 207 9.98 -0.27 3.04
CA LEU A 207 10.61 -0.90 1.87
C LEU A 207 10.40 -2.41 1.94
N THR A 208 10.02 -3.01 0.83
CA THR A 208 9.98 -4.47 0.68
C THR A 208 10.90 -4.91 -0.47
N LYS A 209 11.37 -6.15 -0.36
CA LYS A 209 12.10 -6.88 -1.41
C LYS A 209 11.42 -8.23 -1.59
N ASP A 210 10.91 -8.48 -2.80
CA ASP A 210 10.17 -9.71 -3.11
C ASP A 210 9.02 -10.00 -2.10
N GLY A 211 8.34 -8.93 -1.65
CA GLY A 211 7.25 -8.99 -0.68
C GLY A 211 7.67 -9.03 0.80
N GLU A 212 8.95 -9.22 1.12
CA GLU A 212 9.46 -9.22 2.49
C GLU A 212 9.96 -7.83 2.91
N ALA A 213 9.61 -7.40 4.12
CA ALA A 213 10.05 -6.12 4.64
C ALA A 213 11.56 -6.12 4.90
N VAL A 214 12.24 -5.09 4.39
CA VAL A 214 13.67 -4.84 4.63
C VAL A 214 13.86 -3.48 5.30
N ASN A 215 14.98 -3.30 5.99
CA ASN A 215 15.24 -2.06 6.72
C ASN A 215 15.51 -0.89 5.75
N PRO A 216 14.63 0.12 5.68
CA PRO A 216 14.84 1.26 4.77
C PRO A 216 16.10 2.05 5.06
N LEU A 217 16.57 2.07 6.33
CA LEU A 217 17.75 2.83 6.75
C LEU A 217 19.05 2.32 6.10
N ASP A 218 19.10 1.07 5.64
CA ASP A 218 20.27 0.49 4.97
C ASP A 218 20.42 1.05 3.53
N TYR A 219 19.33 1.59 3.00
CA TYR A 219 19.23 2.13 1.65
C TYR A 219 19.22 3.67 1.62
N LEU A 220 18.77 4.33 2.69
CA LEU A 220 18.73 5.80 2.78
C LEU A 220 20.13 6.40 2.82
N GLY A 221 20.37 7.45 2.00
CA GLY A 221 21.69 8.07 1.89
C GLY A 221 21.68 9.50 1.39
#